data_0d5209eb386f6005579dfbc9324558bc
#
_entry.id   0d5209eb386f6005579dfbc9324558bc
#
_cell.length_a   1.000
_cell.length_b   1.000
_cell.length_c   1.000
_cell.angle_alpha   90.00
_cell.angle_beta   90.00
_cell.angle_gamma   90.00
#
_symmetry.space_group_name_H-M   'P 1'
#
loop_
_entity.id
_entity.type
_entity.pdbx_description
1 polymer ?
#
loop_
_entity_poly.entity_id
_entity_poly.type
_entity_poly.pdbx_seq_one_letter_code
_entity_poly.pdbx_strand_id
1 'polypeptide(L)'
;DYIPTRKGYDFTGWYSDQALTQRITELRMIGNRTVYAGWIKSNPDAGANPFTDVYGNDRFYKDVMFVYEKGLMSGISATTFAPNTNITRAQIAVIFYRMAGSPAVEGKNHFTDVEYGPGTVGVYDAVTWAQQNGIMGDSDGKKFGPDDPVTREQLASIFYRYAQLRGHDTTQDGMAAGSDLPDLKGTVTRAETAEMLHQFVEKQGLKPVAASTGATEWRKPTS
;
A
#
# COMPACT_ATOMS: atom_id res chain seq x y z
N ASP A 1 -37.08 11.87 -15.52
CA ASP A 1 -36.33 11.71 -14.25
C ASP A 1 -35.07 12.59 -14.30
N TYR A 2 -35.02 13.57 -13.38
CA TYR A 2 -33.87 14.47 -13.30
C TYR A 2 -32.70 13.76 -12.59
N ILE A 3 -31.59 13.58 -13.30
CA ILE A 3 -30.33 13.08 -12.74
C ILE A 3 -29.36 14.26 -12.66
N PRO A 4 -29.03 14.74 -11.46
CA PRO A 4 -28.12 15.85 -11.30
C PRO A 4 -26.69 15.43 -11.68
N THR A 5 -25.87 16.40 -12.10
CA THR A 5 -24.46 16.18 -12.42
C THR A 5 -23.56 16.98 -11.48
N ARG A 6 -22.45 16.38 -11.07
CA ARG A 6 -21.41 17.01 -10.26
C ARG A 6 -20.04 16.56 -10.78
N LYS A 7 -19.20 17.54 -11.16
CA LYS A 7 -17.88 17.24 -11.72
C LYS A 7 -17.03 16.40 -10.74
N GLY A 8 -16.54 15.24 -11.20
CA GLY A 8 -15.73 14.33 -10.41
C GLY A 8 -16.52 13.47 -9.41
N TYR A 9 -17.83 13.38 -9.58
CA TYR A 9 -18.68 12.55 -8.74
C TYR A 9 -19.76 11.85 -9.56
N ASP A 10 -20.09 10.62 -9.19
CA ASP A 10 -21.20 9.83 -9.71
C ASP A 10 -22.41 9.95 -8.76
N PHE A 11 -23.58 10.13 -9.35
CA PHE A 11 -24.82 10.23 -8.59
C PHE A 11 -25.25 8.83 -8.12
N THR A 12 -25.44 8.67 -6.79
CA THR A 12 -25.82 7.38 -6.20
C THR A 12 -27.31 7.25 -5.96
N GLY A 13 -28.07 8.34 -6.05
CA GLY A 13 -29.51 8.34 -5.87
C GLY A 13 -30.01 9.50 -5.00
N TRP A 14 -31.33 9.55 -4.85
CA TRP A 14 -32.01 10.47 -3.96
C TRP A 14 -32.23 9.79 -2.61
N TYR A 15 -32.14 10.57 -1.54
CA TYR A 15 -32.34 10.12 -0.16
C TYR A 15 -33.32 11.01 0.57
N SER A 16 -34.11 10.44 1.52
CA SER A 16 -35.05 11.17 2.34
C SER A 16 -34.43 11.82 3.57
N ASP A 17 -33.20 11.49 3.89
CA ASP A 17 -32.46 11.97 5.05
C ASP A 17 -31.09 12.53 4.66
N GLN A 18 -30.59 13.51 5.41
CA GLN A 18 -29.30 14.15 5.18
C GLN A 18 -28.11 13.19 5.42
N ALA A 19 -28.29 12.17 6.26
CA ALA A 19 -27.28 11.15 6.54
C ALA A 19 -27.14 10.13 5.40
N LEU A 20 -27.95 10.21 4.34
CA LEU A 20 -27.95 9.33 3.17
C LEU A 20 -28.15 7.85 3.52
N THR A 21 -28.96 7.56 4.52
CA THR A 21 -29.24 6.18 4.96
C THR A 21 -30.49 5.59 4.32
N GLN A 22 -31.46 6.45 3.92
CA GLN A 22 -32.73 6.02 3.38
C GLN A 22 -32.86 6.41 1.90
N ARG A 23 -32.45 5.51 1.01
CA ARG A 23 -32.55 5.74 -0.43
C ARG A 23 -34.02 5.74 -0.89
N ILE A 24 -34.37 6.71 -1.71
CA ILE A 24 -35.71 6.82 -2.34
C ILE A 24 -35.67 6.00 -3.64
N THR A 25 -36.49 4.97 -3.72
CA THR A 25 -36.67 4.16 -4.94
C THR A 25 -37.80 4.62 -5.81
N GLU A 26 -38.81 5.29 -5.22
CA GLU A 26 -39.97 5.86 -5.91
C GLU A 26 -40.32 7.22 -5.30
N LEU A 27 -40.29 8.28 -6.08
CA LEU A 27 -40.61 9.65 -5.63
C LEU A 27 -42.06 9.98 -5.99
N ARG A 28 -42.96 9.81 -5.02
CA ARG A 28 -44.33 10.30 -5.16
C ARG A 28 -44.39 11.76 -4.71
N MET A 29 -44.68 12.66 -5.64
CA MET A 29 -44.78 14.09 -5.38
C MET A 29 -46.14 14.41 -4.69
N ILE A 30 -46.17 14.22 -3.39
CA ILE A 30 -47.29 14.60 -2.53
C ILE A 30 -46.80 15.71 -1.60
N GLY A 31 -47.04 16.98 -2.00
CA GLY A 31 -46.60 18.16 -1.25
C GLY A 31 -45.13 18.49 -1.39
N ASN A 32 -44.64 19.50 -0.67
CA ASN A 32 -43.24 19.91 -0.64
C ASN A 32 -42.42 18.93 0.18
N ARG A 33 -41.36 18.34 -0.43
CA ARG A 33 -40.43 17.46 0.23
C ARG A 33 -38.99 17.89 -0.05
N THR A 34 -38.15 17.83 0.96
CA THR A 34 -36.70 17.95 0.80
C THR A 34 -36.11 16.56 0.55
N VAL A 35 -35.33 16.43 -0.50
CA VAL A 35 -34.58 15.22 -0.82
C VAL A 35 -33.12 15.57 -0.95
N TYR A 36 -32.27 14.64 -0.62
CA TYR A 36 -30.79 14.80 -0.62
C TYR A 36 -30.19 13.97 -1.73
N ALA A 37 -29.33 14.61 -2.55
CA ALA A 37 -28.58 13.91 -3.58
C ALA A 37 -27.38 13.21 -2.95
N GLY A 38 -27.28 11.91 -3.14
CA GLY A 38 -26.09 11.14 -2.76
C GLY A 38 -25.06 11.20 -3.87
N TRP A 39 -23.78 11.29 -3.49
CA TRP A 39 -22.67 11.37 -4.40
C TRP A 39 -21.52 10.47 -3.94
N ILE A 40 -20.92 9.71 -4.88
CA ILE A 40 -19.67 9.04 -4.71
C ILE A 40 -18.64 9.66 -5.66
N LYS A 41 -17.38 9.75 -5.25
CA LYS A 41 -16.32 10.26 -6.09
C LYS A 41 -16.18 9.38 -7.33
N SER A 42 -16.18 9.97 -8.54
CA SER A 42 -16.06 9.21 -9.78
C SER A 42 -14.72 8.49 -9.86
N ASN A 43 -14.77 7.25 -10.30
CA ASN A 43 -13.59 6.48 -10.65
C ASN A 43 -13.57 6.27 -12.18
N PRO A 44 -12.91 7.13 -12.95
CA PRO A 44 -12.88 7.05 -14.42
C PRO A 44 -12.24 5.76 -14.94
N ASP A 45 -11.44 5.08 -14.10
CA ASP A 45 -10.73 3.85 -14.46
C ASP A 45 -11.33 2.60 -13.77
N ALA A 46 -12.62 2.63 -13.44
CA ALA A 46 -13.30 1.54 -12.71
C ALA A 46 -13.13 0.15 -13.34
N GLY A 47 -12.77 0.06 -14.63
CA GLY A 47 -12.48 -1.20 -15.31
C GLY A 47 -11.08 -1.76 -15.05
N ALA A 48 -10.12 -0.91 -14.69
CA ALA A 48 -8.72 -1.27 -14.39
C ALA A 48 -8.42 -1.22 -12.89
N ASN A 49 -9.08 -0.30 -12.16
CA ASN A 49 -8.90 -0.12 -10.73
C ASN A 49 -9.95 -0.91 -9.94
N PRO A 50 -9.56 -1.94 -9.16
CA PRO A 50 -10.51 -2.72 -8.37
C PRO A 50 -10.96 -2.01 -7.10
N PHE A 51 -10.29 -0.93 -6.67
CA PHE A 51 -10.50 -0.31 -5.36
C PHE A 51 -11.60 0.75 -5.39
N THR A 52 -12.55 0.63 -4.48
CA THR A 52 -13.66 1.59 -4.32
C THR A 52 -13.29 2.81 -3.49
N ASP A 53 -12.14 2.80 -2.84
CA ASP A 53 -11.60 3.85 -1.98
C ASP A 53 -10.35 4.56 -2.57
N VAL A 54 -10.05 4.31 -3.85
CA VAL A 54 -8.99 4.97 -4.63
C VAL A 54 -9.58 5.50 -5.91
N TYR A 55 -9.51 6.81 -6.14
CA TYR A 55 -10.17 7.48 -7.24
C TYR A 55 -9.16 8.13 -8.19
N GLY A 56 -9.45 8.17 -9.48
CA GLY A 56 -8.55 8.68 -10.52
C GLY A 56 -8.04 10.11 -10.33
N ASN A 57 -8.72 10.92 -9.52
CA ASN A 57 -8.32 12.28 -9.15
C ASN A 57 -7.64 12.36 -7.77
N ASP A 58 -7.39 11.26 -7.08
CA ASP A 58 -6.57 11.26 -5.88
C ASP A 58 -5.10 11.49 -6.24
N ARG A 59 -4.40 12.31 -5.44
CA ARG A 59 -2.98 12.63 -5.70
C ARG A 59 -2.10 11.37 -5.76
N PHE A 60 -2.46 10.34 -5.01
CA PHE A 60 -1.74 9.07 -4.89
C PHE A 60 -2.24 7.98 -5.87
N TYR A 61 -3.23 8.30 -6.72
CA TYR A 61 -3.85 7.31 -7.63
C TYR A 61 -2.81 6.55 -8.47
N LYS A 62 -1.93 7.28 -9.13
CA LYS A 62 -0.91 6.70 -10.02
C LYS A 62 0.04 5.77 -9.26
N ASP A 63 0.42 6.17 -8.05
CA ASP A 63 1.35 5.41 -7.22
C ASP A 63 0.69 4.13 -6.69
N VAL A 64 -0.56 4.22 -6.23
CA VAL A 64 -1.34 3.05 -5.79
C VAL A 64 -1.55 2.08 -6.95
N MET A 65 -1.95 2.57 -8.11
CA MET A 65 -2.14 1.71 -9.28
C MET A 65 -0.83 1.07 -9.73
N PHE A 66 0.27 1.82 -9.73
CA PHE A 66 1.60 1.28 -10.05
C PHE A 66 1.97 0.12 -9.13
N VAL A 67 1.93 0.30 -7.81
CA VAL A 67 2.32 -0.75 -6.87
C VAL A 67 1.37 -1.94 -6.90
N TYR A 68 0.10 -1.74 -7.19
CA TYR A 68 -0.90 -2.79 -7.35
C TYR A 68 -0.66 -3.62 -8.63
N GLU A 69 -0.59 -2.97 -9.79
CA GLU A 69 -0.36 -3.63 -11.09
C GLU A 69 0.98 -4.37 -11.14
N LYS A 70 1.97 -3.85 -10.45
CA LYS A 70 3.30 -4.46 -10.34
C LYS A 70 3.41 -5.53 -9.26
N GLY A 71 2.33 -5.81 -8.53
CA GLY A 71 2.29 -6.84 -7.49
C GLY A 71 3.13 -6.53 -6.24
N LEU A 72 3.56 -5.26 -6.08
CA LEU A 72 4.33 -4.81 -4.92
C LEU A 72 3.45 -4.67 -3.69
N MET A 73 2.27 -4.08 -3.86
CA MET A 73 1.25 -3.97 -2.82
C MET A 73 -0.08 -4.53 -3.30
N SER A 74 -0.85 -5.07 -2.38
CA SER A 74 -2.24 -5.49 -2.61
C SER A 74 -3.19 -4.62 -1.79
N GLY A 75 -4.49 -4.66 -2.11
CA GLY A 75 -5.52 -4.16 -1.20
C GLY A 75 -5.55 -4.95 0.12
N ILE A 76 -6.20 -4.40 1.12
CA ILE A 76 -6.56 -5.13 2.34
C ILE A 76 -7.74 -6.08 2.08
N SER A 77 -8.47 -5.85 1.00
CA SER A 77 -9.48 -6.73 0.43
C SER A 77 -9.44 -6.65 -1.10
N ALA A 78 -10.30 -7.40 -1.78
CA ALA A 78 -10.41 -7.36 -3.23
C ALA A 78 -10.80 -5.96 -3.78
N THR A 79 -11.50 -5.15 -2.98
CA THR A 79 -12.06 -3.86 -3.41
C THR A 79 -11.64 -2.68 -2.55
N THR A 80 -10.76 -2.89 -1.56
CA THR A 80 -10.34 -1.84 -0.62
C THR A 80 -8.82 -1.79 -0.53
N PHE A 81 -8.23 -0.66 -0.86
CA PHE A 81 -6.79 -0.42 -0.70
C PHE A 81 -6.45 0.12 0.69
N ALA A 82 -7.35 0.90 1.30
CA ALA A 82 -7.18 1.63 2.56
C ALA A 82 -6.02 2.66 2.52
N PRO A 83 -6.04 3.63 1.60
CA PRO A 83 -4.92 4.54 1.34
C PRO A 83 -4.48 5.36 2.54
N ASN A 84 -5.42 5.72 3.42
CA ASN A 84 -5.19 6.60 4.57
C ASN A 84 -4.89 5.85 5.88
N THR A 85 -4.83 4.52 5.86
CA THR A 85 -4.44 3.73 7.04
C THR A 85 -2.93 3.60 7.12
N ASN A 86 -2.40 3.57 8.34
CA ASN A 86 -0.98 3.33 8.56
C ASN A 86 -0.58 1.95 8.04
N ILE A 87 0.60 1.88 7.42
CA ILE A 87 1.17 0.59 7.03
C ILE A 87 1.81 -0.08 8.24
N THR A 88 1.71 -1.40 8.32
CA THR A 88 2.31 -2.16 9.42
C THR A 88 3.68 -2.72 9.06
N ARG A 89 4.46 -3.08 10.08
CA ARG A 89 5.79 -3.68 9.92
C ARG A 89 5.74 -5.00 9.14
N ALA A 90 4.71 -5.85 9.40
CA ALA A 90 4.52 -7.08 8.64
C ALA A 90 4.25 -6.79 7.16
N GLN A 91 3.43 -5.80 6.85
CA GLN A 91 3.15 -5.41 5.46
C GLN A 91 4.41 -4.93 4.75
N ILE A 92 5.25 -4.14 5.41
CA ILE A 92 6.54 -3.69 4.86
C ILE A 92 7.47 -4.88 4.61
N ALA A 93 7.61 -5.80 5.56
CA ALA A 93 8.42 -7.01 5.36
C ALA A 93 7.98 -7.79 4.13
N VAL A 94 6.67 -8.00 3.94
CA VAL A 94 6.09 -8.70 2.78
C VAL A 94 6.39 -7.97 1.47
N ILE A 95 6.33 -6.64 1.45
CA ILE A 95 6.62 -5.83 0.25
C ILE A 95 8.08 -6.04 -0.19
N PHE A 96 9.04 -5.85 0.71
CA PHE A 96 10.46 -5.99 0.37
C PHE A 96 10.85 -7.43 0.06
N TYR A 97 10.25 -8.41 0.72
CA TYR A 97 10.41 -9.82 0.40
C TYR A 97 9.94 -10.14 -1.03
N ARG A 98 8.76 -9.64 -1.43
CA ARG A 98 8.25 -9.76 -2.80
C ARG A 98 9.15 -9.06 -3.81
N MET A 99 9.63 -7.84 -3.49
CA MET A 99 10.57 -7.14 -4.35
C MET A 99 11.86 -7.94 -4.59
N ALA A 100 12.28 -8.71 -3.60
CA ALA A 100 13.44 -9.60 -3.70
C ALA A 100 13.16 -10.91 -4.46
N GLY A 101 11.94 -11.12 -4.96
CA GLY A 101 11.54 -12.33 -5.68
C GLY A 101 11.12 -13.47 -4.78
N SER A 102 10.71 -13.19 -3.55
CA SER A 102 10.27 -14.19 -2.56
C SER A 102 11.24 -15.37 -2.47
N PRO A 103 12.53 -15.14 -2.17
CA PRO A 103 13.54 -16.21 -2.12
C PRO A 103 13.15 -17.26 -1.06
N ALA A 104 13.60 -18.49 -1.26
CA ALA A 104 13.43 -19.52 -0.24
C ALA A 104 14.08 -19.08 1.07
N VAL A 105 13.37 -19.31 2.16
CA VAL A 105 13.83 -18.97 3.51
C VAL A 105 14.14 -20.25 4.28
N GLU A 106 15.36 -20.34 4.77
CA GLU A 106 15.79 -21.46 5.61
C GLU A 106 15.88 -21.02 7.08
N GLY A 107 15.56 -21.94 7.98
CA GLY A 107 15.62 -21.68 9.41
C GLY A 107 14.37 -20.97 9.96
N LYS A 108 14.55 -20.33 11.11
CA LYS A 108 13.47 -19.68 11.87
C LYS A 108 13.90 -18.28 12.27
N ASN A 109 12.93 -17.38 12.40
CA ASN A 109 13.15 -16.14 13.13
C ASN A 109 13.12 -16.40 14.65
N HIS A 110 13.61 -15.46 15.43
CA HIS A 110 13.64 -15.55 16.88
C HIS A 110 12.51 -14.81 17.59
N PHE A 111 11.59 -14.22 16.81
CA PHE A 111 10.53 -13.39 17.34
C PHE A 111 9.43 -14.23 18.00
N THR A 112 8.97 -13.78 19.17
CA THR A 112 7.95 -14.49 19.96
C THR A 112 6.52 -14.16 19.53
N ASP A 113 6.36 -13.15 18.69
CA ASP A 113 5.07 -12.61 18.20
C ASP A 113 4.86 -12.83 16.68
N VAL A 114 5.71 -13.64 16.06
CA VAL A 114 5.58 -14.04 14.63
C VAL A 114 5.59 -15.56 14.56
N GLU A 115 4.38 -16.14 14.49
CA GLU A 115 4.22 -17.59 14.49
C GLU A 115 4.11 -18.16 13.07
N TYR A 116 4.70 -19.34 12.88
CA TYR A 116 4.53 -20.14 11.67
C TYR A 116 3.26 -20.96 11.77
N GLY A 117 2.33 -20.80 10.83
CA GLY A 117 1.10 -21.54 10.83
C GLY A 117 0.25 -21.36 9.56
N PRO A 118 -0.87 -22.09 9.45
CA PRO A 118 -1.80 -21.92 8.34
C PRO A 118 -2.27 -20.47 8.25
N GLY A 119 -2.08 -19.85 7.08
CA GLY A 119 -2.45 -18.45 6.82
C GLY A 119 -1.39 -17.40 7.19
N THR A 120 -0.33 -17.75 7.92
CA THR A 120 0.74 -16.82 8.30
C THR A 120 2.06 -17.08 7.57
N VAL A 121 2.17 -18.15 6.78
CA VAL A 121 3.41 -18.57 6.10
C VAL A 121 4.08 -17.41 5.34
N GLY A 122 3.33 -16.67 4.53
CA GLY A 122 3.91 -15.58 3.75
C GLY A 122 4.44 -14.41 4.59
N VAL A 123 3.82 -14.13 5.74
CA VAL A 123 4.31 -13.12 6.69
C VAL A 123 5.51 -13.66 7.45
N TYR A 124 5.45 -14.91 7.90
CA TYR A 124 6.54 -15.55 8.60
C TYR A 124 7.82 -15.58 7.77
N ASP A 125 7.73 -16.02 6.52
CA ASP A 125 8.86 -16.09 5.60
C ASP A 125 9.44 -14.70 5.31
N ALA A 126 8.56 -13.71 5.07
CA ALA A 126 8.96 -12.34 4.82
C ALA A 126 9.69 -11.71 6.02
N VAL A 127 9.18 -11.91 7.24
CA VAL A 127 9.80 -11.43 8.47
C VAL A 127 11.13 -12.14 8.73
N THR A 128 11.18 -13.46 8.54
CA THR A 128 12.39 -14.25 8.70
C THR A 128 13.46 -13.80 7.70
N TRP A 129 13.09 -13.63 6.44
CA TRP A 129 13.98 -13.09 5.40
C TRP A 129 14.49 -11.69 5.74
N ALA A 130 13.60 -10.79 6.15
CA ALA A 130 13.97 -9.41 6.47
C ALA A 130 14.96 -9.35 7.65
N GLN A 131 14.77 -10.21 8.66
CA GLN A 131 15.69 -10.33 9.77
C GLN A 131 17.06 -10.86 9.32
N GLN A 132 17.08 -11.98 8.59
CA GLN A 132 18.34 -12.64 8.15
C GLN A 132 19.19 -11.74 7.26
N ASN A 133 18.56 -10.85 6.51
CA ASN A 133 19.22 -9.90 5.62
C ASN A 133 19.44 -8.51 6.24
N GLY A 134 19.15 -8.34 7.52
CA GLY A 134 19.36 -7.08 8.22
C GLY A 134 18.47 -5.93 7.74
N ILE A 135 17.37 -6.24 7.01
CA ILE A 135 16.42 -5.23 6.49
C ILE A 135 15.58 -4.67 7.63
N MET A 136 15.03 -5.56 8.45
CA MET A 136 14.22 -5.22 9.62
C MET A 136 14.63 -6.10 10.80
N GLY A 137 14.64 -5.51 11.97
CA GLY A 137 15.00 -6.17 13.23
C GLY A 137 13.90 -6.05 14.28
N ASP A 138 14.32 -6.34 15.49
CA ASP A 138 13.49 -6.31 16.68
C ASP A 138 12.88 -4.93 16.95
N SER A 139 11.72 -4.91 17.55
CA SER A 139 11.16 -3.69 18.15
C SER A 139 11.64 -3.51 19.60
N ASP A 140 11.91 -4.63 20.32
CA ASP A 140 12.31 -4.65 21.75
C ASP A 140 13.30 -5.74 22.12
N GLY A 141 13.99 -6.36 21.15
CA GLY A 141 14.96 -7.45 21.35
C GLY A 141 14.38 -8.87 21.33
N LYS A 142 13.04 -9.03 21.31
CA LYS A 142 12.36 -10.34 21.24
C LYS A 142 11.12 -10.32 20.37
N LYS A 143 10.57 -9.15 20.09
CA LYS A 143 9.35 -8.98 19.31
C LYS A 143 9.64 -8.26 18.03
N PHE A 144 8.95 -8.66 16.98
CA PHE A 144 8.96 -7.97 15.70
C PHE A 144 7.98 -6.80 15.68
N GLY A 145 6.84 -6.93 16.37
CA GLY A 145 5.73 -5.98 16.31
C GLY A 145 5.04 -5.99 14.94
N PRO A 146 4.48 -7.14 14.48
CA PRO A 146 3.95 -7.26 13.11
C PRO A 146 2.86 -6.24 12.79
N ASP A 147 2.05 -5.86 13.77
CA ASP A 147 0.94 -4.91 13.63
C ASP A 147 1.32 -3.47 13.97
N ASP A 148 2.54 -3.22 14.43
CA ASP A 148 3.00 -1.87 14.76
C ASP A 148 3.09 -1.02 13.49
N PRO A 149 2.66 0.26 13.54
CA PRO A 149 2.82 1.19 12.44
C PRO A 149 4.30 1.53 12.23
N VAL A 150 4.66 1.80 10.97
CA VAL A 150 6.02 2.19 10.59
C VAL A 150 6.12 3.71 10.52
N THR A 151 7.20 4.29 11.07
CA THR A 151 7.49 5.72 10.91
C THR A 151 8.22 6.02 9.60
N ARG A 152 8.22 7.31 9.17
CA ARG A 152 8.95 7.74 7.96
C ARG A 152 10.45 7.45 8.06
N GLU A 153 11.05 7.69 9.21
CA GLU A 153 12.46 7.38 9.49
C GLU A 153 12.76 5.89 9.38
N GLN A 154 11.89 5.04 9.96
CA GLN A 154 12.03 3.60 9.86
C GLN A 154 11.92 3.12 8.41
N LEU A 155 10.93 3.61 7.67
CA LEU A 155 10.75 3.23 6.27
C LEU A 155 11.92 3.67 5.40
N ALA A 156 12.44 4.89 5.57
CA ALA A 156 13.63 5.36 4.88
C ALA A 156 14.86 4.46 5.16
N SER A 157 15.05 4.08 6.44
CA SER A 157 16.12 3.15 6.84
C SER A 157 15.98 1.77 6.19
N ILE A 158 14.75 1.29 6.04
CA ILE A 158 14.46 0.00 5.38
C ILE A 158 14.79 0.07 3.90
N PHE A 159 14.40 1.14 3.19
CA PHE A 159 14.78 1.36 1.80
C PHE A 159 16.29 1.39 1.61
N TYR A 160 17.00 2.11 2.49
CA TYR A 160 18.45 2.20 2.44
C TYR A 160 19.13 0.82 2.59
N ARG A 161 18.73 0.03 3.60
CA ARG A 161 19.26 -1.31 3.83
C ARG A 161 18.96 -2.25 2.68
N TYR A 162 17.75 -2.17 2.12
CA TYR A 162 17.37 -2.95 0.95
C TYR A 162 18.22 -2.56 -0.27
N ALA A 163 18.42 -1.26 -0.51
CA ALA A 163 19.28 -0.78 -1.58
C ALA A 163 20.72 -1.31 -1.43
N GLN A 164 21.30 -1.26 -0.22
CA GLN A 164 22.61 -1.85 0.07
C GLN A 164 22.65 -3.36 -0.21
N LEU A 165 21.66 -4.11 0.29
CA LEU A 165 21.58 -5.57 0.07
C LEU A 165 21.58 -5.91 -1.44
N ARG A 166 20.91 -5.09 -2.25
CA ARG A 166 20.76 -5.31 -3.69
C ARG A 166 21.85 -4.66 -4.54
N GLY A 167 22.85 -4.01 -3.92
CA GLY A 167 23.92 -3.31 -4.63
C GLY A 167 23.43 -2.10 -5.43
N HIS A 168 22.34 -1.47 -4.99
CA HIS A 168 21.82 -0.25 -5.59
C HIS A 168 22.57 0.98 -5.09
N ASP A 169 22.51 2.08 -5.85
CA ASP A 169 23.13 3.33 -5.46
C ASP A 169 22.38 3.95 -4.28
N THR A 170 23.07 4.15 -3.16
CA THR A 170 22.52 4.76 -1.95
C THR A 170 22.90 6.23 -1.78
N THR A 171 23.71 6.79 -2.70
CA THR A 171 24.28 8.15 -2.54
C THR A 171 23.37 9.24 -3.12
N GLN A 172 22.51 8.92 -4.07
CA GLN A 172 21.74 9.91 -4.84
C GLN A 172 20.34 10.22 -4.32
N ASP A 173 19.83 9.48 -3.33
CA ASP A 173 18.38 9.46 -3.10
C ASP A 173 17.87 10.18 -1.86
N GLY A 174 18.70 10.91 -1.13
CA GLY A 174 18.26 11.45 0.17
C GLY A 174 17.83 10.35 1.16
N MET A 175 17.81 9.08 0.72
CA MET A 175 17.46 7.92 1.53
C MET A 175 18.45 7.67 2.67
N ALA A 176 19.71 8.06 2.46
CA ALA A 176 20.77 7.88 3.45
C ALA A 176 20.53 8.66 4.75
N ALA A 177 19.65 9.64 4.73
CA ALA A 177 19.50 10.54 5.87
C ALA A 177 18.06 10.74 6.37
N GLY A 178 17.03 10.46 5.58
CA GLY A 178 15.66 10.85 5.96
C GLY A 178 15.52 12.36 6.22
N SER A 179 16.58 13.13 5.96
CA SER A 179 16.75 14.52 6.41
C SER A 179 15.76 15.48 5.76
N ASP A 180 15.25 15.13 4.60
CA ASP A 180 14.37 16.01 3.81
C ASP A 180 12.88 15.64 3.93
N LEU A 181 12.54 14.56 4.67
CA LEU A 181 11.15 14.19 4.90
C LEU A 181 10.59 15.02 6.08
N PRO A 182 9.45 15.69 5.90
CA PRO A 182 8.78 16.34 7.01
C PRO A 182 8.29 15.28 8.00
N ASP A 183 8.38 15.59 9.30
CA ASP A 183 7.85 14.73 10.38
C ASP A 183 8.37 13.28 10.33
N LEU A 184 9.67 13.09 10.50
CA LEU A 184 10.34 11.78 10.48
C LEU A 184 9.75 10.75 11.47
N LYS A 185 9.23 11.23 12.60
CA LYS A 185 8.63 10.39 13.63
C LYS A 185 7.17 10.05 13.38
N GLY A 186 6.54 10.75 12.44
CA GLY A 186 5.17 10.45 12.02
C GLY A 186 5.09 9.09 11.31
N THR A 187 3.97 8.39 11.52
CA THR A 187 3.70 7.12 10.85
C THR A 187 3.36 7.34 9.38
N VAL A 188 3.70 6.37 8.54
CA VAL A 188 3.39 6.42 7.11
C VAL A 188 2.09 5.69 6.80
N THR A 189 1.31 6.27 5.92
CA THR A 189 0.11 5.63 5.37
C THR A 189 0.46 4.67 4.23
N ARG A 190 -0.50 3.84 3.86
CA ARG A 190 -0.35 2.92 2.73
C ARG A 190 -0.20 3.68 1.40
N ALA A 191 -0.87 4.82 1.23
CA ALA A 191 -0.71 5.67 0.05
C ALA A 191 0.69 6.32 -0.01
N GLU A 192 1.19 6.85 1.11
CA GLU A 192 2.56 7.38 1.18
C GLU A 192 3.61 6.30 0.91
N THR A 193 3.38 5.08 1.41
CA THR A 193 4.26 3.94 1.10
C THR A 193 4.25 3.59 -0.39
N ALA A 194 3.08 3.63 -1.04
CA ALA A 194 2.98 3.40 -2.49
C ALA A 194 3.76 4.45 -3.29
N GLU A 195 3.66 5.73 -2.91
CA GLU A 195 4.41 6.83 -3.51
C GLU A 195 5.93 6.61 -3.36
N MET A 196 6.39 6.29 -2.15
CA MET A 196 7.82 6.03 -1.89
C MET A 196 8.35 4.82 -2.67
N LEU A 197 7.57 3.74 -2.75
CA LEU A 197 7.93 2.53 -3.54
C LEU A 197 8.01 2.84 -5.04
N HIS A 198 7.05 3.56 -5.58
CA HIS A 198 7.05 3.96 -6.99
C HIS A 198 8.28 4.81 -7.32
N GLN A 199 8.54 5.85 -6.54
CA GLN A 199 9.72 6.68 -6.69
C GLN A 199 11.02 5.88 -6.56
N PHE A 200 11.12 4.95 -5.61
CA PHE A 200 12.28 4.09 -5.45
C PHE A 200 12.54 3.24 -6.69
N VAL A 201 11.51 2.57 -7.19
CA VAL A 201 11.62 1.71 -8.39
C VAL A 201 12.07 2.53 -9.60
N GLU A 202 11.49 3.72 -9.81
CA GLU A 202 11.84 4.58 -10.93
C GLU A 202 13.26 5.15 -10.83
N LYS A 203 13.63 5.72 -9.69
CA LYS A 203 14.95 6.30 -9.46
C LYS A 203 16.07 5.27 -9.57
N GLN A 204 15.86 4.07 -9.05
CA GLN A 204 16.83 2.99 -9.15
C GLN A 204 16.81 2.29 -10.51
N GLY A 205 15.85 2.62 -11.39
CA GLY A 205 15.71 2.00 -12.70
C GLY A 205 15.40 0.51 -12.64
N LEU A 206 14.68 0.06 -11.59
CA LEU A 206 14.36 -1.34 -11.38
C LEU A 206 13.32 -1.83 -12.39
N LYS A 207 13.51 -3.07 -12.87
CA LYS A 207 12.57 -3.74 -13.76
C LYS A 207 12.16 -5.09 -13.18
N PRO A 208 10.92 -5.52 -13.41
CA PRO A 208 10.45 -6.84 -13.00
C PRO A 208 11.14 -7.92 -13.85
N VAL A 209 11.70 -8.91 -13.19
CA VAL A 209 12.35 -10.07 -13.81
C VAL A 209 11.86 -11.33 -13.12
N ALA A 210 11.72 -12.43 -13.87
CA ALA A 210 11.37 -13.72 -13.28
C ALA A 210 12.52 -14.21 -12.37
N ALA A 211 12.19 -14.46 -11.10
CA ALA A 211 13.11 -15.06 -10.15
C ALA A 211 13.16 -16.59 -10.33
N SER A 212 14.18 -17.24 -9.78
CA SER A 212 14.29 -18.71 -9.75
C SER A 212 13.12 -19.41 -9.03
N THR A 213 12.45 -18.70 -8.15
CA THR A 213 11.25 -19.15 -7.43
C THR A 213 9.97 -19.10 -8.27
N GLY A 214 10.02 -18.54 -9.49
CA GLY A 214 8.84 -18.22 -10.30
C GLY A 214 8.12 -16.94 -9.91
N ALA A 215 8.55 -16.27 -8.83
CA ALA A 215 8.04 -14.96 -8.42
C ALA A 215 8.67 -13.84 -9.26
N THR A 216 8.17 -12.61 -9.10
CA THR A 216 8.75 -11.41 -9.72
C THR A 216 9.78 -10.79 -8.80
N GLU A 217 11.02 -10.66 -9.27
CA GLU A 217 12.11 -9.94 -8.62
C GLU A 217 12.29 -8.58 -9.28
N TRP A 218 12.60 -7.55 -8.49
CA TRP A 218 12.88 -6.20 -8.98
C TRP A 218 14.39 -5.92 -8.91
N ARG A 219 15.02 -5.79 -10.07
CA ARG A 219 16.47 -5.53 -10.17
C ARG A 219 16.82 -4.62 -11.35
N LYS A 220 18.02 -4.05 -11.30
CA LYS A 220 18.56 -3.32 -12.47
C LYS A 220 18.73 -4.30 -13.63
N PRO A 221 18.39 -3.89 -14.86
CA PRO A 221 18.68 -4.67 -16.05
C PRO A 221 20.21 -4.95 -16.11
N THR A 222 20.59 -6.17 -16.43
CA THR A 222 21.97 -6.48 -16.78
C THR A 222 22.27 -5.86 -18.14
N SER A 223 23.29 -5.00 -18.19
CA SER A 223 23.86 -4.47 -19.44
C SER A 223 24.43 -5.59 -20.31
#